data_62b5994c1573d97723a431c00f3a5ae9
#
_entry.id   62b5994c1573d97723a431c00f3a5ae9
#
_cell.length_a   1.000
_cell.length_b   1.000
_cell.length_c   1.000
_cell.angle_alpha   90.00
_cell.angle_beta   90.00
_cell.angle_gamma   90.00
#
_symmetry.space_group_name_H-M   'P 1'
#
loop_
_entity.id
_entity.type
_entity.pdbx_description
1 polymer ?
#
loop_
_entity_poly.entity_id
_entity_poly.type
_entity_poly.pdbx_seq_one_letter_code
_entity_poly.pdbx_strand_id
1 'polypeptide(L)'
;MATLATKNLTLADWAKRLDPDGKTAKIVEMLSETNQILDDMVYKEGNLPTGEQTTIRTGLPAVYYRMMNQGTPDSKSTTAQITENAAILTARSQVDCDEATLNGNLATYRLSEAEAFVEAMSQKMAGTLFYGSAANPE
;
A
#
# COMPACT_ATOMS: atom_id res chain seq x y z
N MET A 1 -7.32 -33.98 -17.10
CA MET A 1 -7.68 -32.57 -17.34
C MET A 1 -6.86 -31.72 -16.38
N ALA A 2 -5.99 -30.88 -16.89
CA ALA A 2 -5.26 -29.96 -16.01
C ALA A 2 -6.26 -28.97 -15.43
N THR A 3 -6.40 -28.93 -14.12
CA THR A 3 -7.16 -27.91 -13.40
C THR A 3 -6.39 -26.58 -13.62
N LEU A 4 -6.96 -25.71 -14.43
CA LEU A 4 -6.46 -24.34 -14.58
C LEU A 4 -6.49 -23.68 -13.20
N ALA A 5 -5.32 -23.25 -12.73
CA ALA A 5 -5.20 -22.58 -11.44
C ALA A 5 -6.02 -21.30 -11.48
N THR A 6 -6.75 -21.01 -10.39
CA THR A 6 -7.58 -19.81 -10.20
C THR A 6 -6.80 -18.49 -10.23
N LYS A 7 -5.49 -18.54 -10.49
CA LYS A 7 -4.59 -17.38 -10.51
C LYS A 7 -4.44 -16.70 -11.87
N ASN A 8 -4.79 -17.41 -12.96
CA ASN A 8 -4.69 -16.87 -14.30
C ASN A 8 -6.09 -16.67 -14.88
N LEU A 9 -6.26 -15.63 -15.69
CA LEU A 9 -7.46 -15.41 -16.47
C LEU A 9 -7.67 -16.60 -17.42
N THR A 10 -8.91 -17.02 -17.53
CA THR A 10 -9.30 -18.12 -18.40
C THR A 10 -10.06 -17.61 -19.61
N LEU A 11 -10.16 -18.39 -20.66
CA LEU A 11 -10.96 -18.05 -21.84
C LEU A 11 -12.43 -17.78 -21.50
N ALA A 12 -12.96 -18.41 -20.44
CA ALA A 12 -14.31 -18.14 -19.94
C ALA A 12 -14.40 -16.76 -19.27
N ASP A 13 -13.35 -16.30 -18.59
CA ASP A 13 -13.29 -14.96 -18.02
C ASP A 13 -13.14 -13.91 -19.11
N TRP A 14 -12.36 -14.21 -20.13
CA TRP A 14 -12.22 -13.38 -21.31
C TRP A 14 -13.56 -13.19 -22.05
N ALA A 15 -14.31 -14.28 -22.28
CA ALA A 15 -15.61 -14.24 -22.94
C ALA A 15 -16.64 -13.36 -22.20
N LYS A 16 -16.55 -13.28 -20.87
CA LYS A 16 -17.41 -12.40 -20.05
C LYS A 16 -17.06 -10.90 -20.18
N ARG A 17 -15.89 -10.59 -20.71
CA ARG A 17 -15.42 -9.21 -20.91
C ARG A 17 -15.69 -8.68 -22.31
N LEU A 18 -16.37 -9.47 -23.16
CA LEU A 18 -16.74 -9.08 -24.51
C LEU A 18 -18.20 -8.69 -24.58
N ASP A 19 -18.48 -7.61 -25.30
CA ASP A 19 -19.82 -7.30 -25.77
C ASP A 19 -20.23 -8.26 -26.89
N PRO A 20 -21.54 -8.43 -27.16
CA PRO A 20 -22.04 -9.24 -28.28
C PRO A 20 -21.42 -8.87 -29.64
N ASP A 21 -20.94 -7.64 -29.79
CA ASP A 21 -20.27 -7.13 -31.00
C ASP A 21 -18.78 -7.52 -31.09
N GLY A 22 -18.26 -8.32 -30.15
CA GLY A 22 -16.86 -8.77 -30.10
C GLY A 22 -15.86 -7.71 -29.66
N LYS A 23 -16.31 -6.54 -29.20
CA LYS A 23 -15.46 -5.50 -28.60
C LYS A 23 -15.31 -5.72 -27.11
N THR A 24 -14.25 -5.17 -26.54
CA THR A 24 -14.05 -5.20 -25.08
C THR A 24 -15.18 -4.38 -24.42
N ALA A 25 -15.97 -5.03 -23.56
CA ALA A 25 -17.01 -4.35 -22.81
C ALA A 25 -16.43 -3.27 -21.89
N LYS A 26 -17.14 -2.16 -21.74
CA LYS A 26 -16.82 -1.19 -20.71
C LYS A 26 -17.19 -1.79 -19.35
N ILE A 27 -16.19 -2.10 -18.54
CA ILE A 27 -16.38 -2.61 -17.18
C ILE A 27 -16.91 -1.44 -16.32
N VAL A 28 -18.03 -1.67 -15.64
CA VAL A 28 -18.54 -0.70 -14.67
C VAL A 28 -17.93 -1.04 -13.32
N GLU A 29 -17.03 -0.17 -12.85
CA GLU A 29 -16.40 -0.32 -11.55
C GLU A 29 -17.42 -0.03 -10.44
N MET A 30 -17.92 -1.09 -9.79
CA MET A 30 -18.80 -0.97 -8.63
C MET A 30 -18.06 -1.00 -7.29
N LEU A 31 -16.77 -1.38 -7.32
CA LEU A 31 -15.92 -1.52 -6.15
C LEU A 31 -14.89 -0.38 -6.00
N SER A 32 -15.01 0.65 -6.83
CA SER A 32 -14.10 1.80 -6.74
C SER A 32 -14.33 2.56 -5.44
N GLU A 33 -13.30 2.62 -4.62
CA GLU A 33 -13.26 3.38 -3.38
C GLU A 33 -12.26 4.53 -3.50
N THR A 34 -12.74 5.75 -3.31
CA THR A 34 -11.85 6.91 -3.30
C THR A 34 -11.21 7.05 -1.91
N ASN A 35 -9.93 6.75 -1.81
CA ASN A 35 -9.17 6.85 -0.57
C ASN A 35 -8.56 8.25 -0.43
N GLN A 36 -9.34 9.21 0.05
CA GLN A 36 -8.91 10.60 0.25
C GLN A 36 -7.68 10.73 1.16
N ILE A 37 -7.49 9.80 2.08
CA ILE A 37 -6.34 9.82 2.99
C ILE A 37 -5.00 9.78 2.27
N LEU A 38 -4.92 9.12 1.12
CA LEU A 38 -3.69 9.03 0.34
C LEU A 38 -3.34 10.37 -0.33
N ASP A 39 -4.35 11.20 -0.62
CA ASP A 39 -4.15 12.54 -1.20
C ASP A 39 -3.80 13.58 -0.12
N ASP A 40 -4.37 13.42 1.09
CA ASP A 40 -4.16 14.36 2.20
C ASP A 40 -2.86 14.09 2.99
N MET A 41 -2.25 12.93 2.81
CA MET A 41 -1.01 12.57 3.50
C MET A 41 0.20 13.37 3.03
N VAL A 42 1.03 13.79 3.99
CA VAL A 42 2.33 14.38 3.70
C VAL A 42 3.37 13.27 3.52
N TYR A 43 3.92 13.20 2.34
CA TYR A 43 5.00 12.26 2.02
C TYR A 43 6.36 12.90 2.26
N LYS A 44 7.28 12.14 2.85
CA LYS A 44 8.65 12.55 3.15
C LYS A 44 9.61 11.46 2.69
N GLU A 45 10.73 11.87 2.14
CA GLU A 45 11.82 10.95 1.80
C GLU A 45 12.49 10.43 3.07
N GLY A 46 12.71 9.10 3.14
CA GLY A 46 13.41 8.46 4.25
C GLY A 46 14.89 8.85 4.27
N ASN A 47 15.48 8.92 5.46
CA ASN A 47 16.90 9.28 5.66
C ASN A 47 17.87 8.10 5.55
N LEU A 48 17.35 6.88 5.35
CA LEU A 48 18.12 5.67 5.12
C LEU A 48 17.70 5.00 3.80
N PRO A 49 18.60 4.27 3.13
CA PRO A 49 18.25 3.53 1.92
C PRO A 49 17.14 2.47 2.11
N THR A 50 17.00 1.96 3.33
CA THR A 50 16.06 0.89 3.69
C THR A 50 14.89 1.35 4.55
N GLY A 51 14.81 2.66 4.90
CA GLY A 51 13.77 3.16 5.77
C GLY A 51 14.07 4.54 6.35
N GLU A 52 13.57 4.79 7.54
CA GLU A 52 13.78 6.03 8.29
C GLU A 52 14.24 5.75 9.71
N GLN A 53 15.21 6.54 10.18
CA GLN A 53 15.65 6.56 11.56
C GLN A 53 15.23 7.86 12.23
N THR A 54 14.42 7.75 13.28
CA THR A 54 13.91 8.89 14.03
C THR A 54 14.32 8.78 15.49
N THR A 55 14.69 9.92 16.11
CA THR A 55 14.97 10.00 17.54
C THR A 55 13.72 10.45 18.28
N ILE A 56 13.24 9.63 19.18
CA ILE A 56 12.11 9.94 20.04
C ILE A 56 12.56 10.20 21.46
N ARG A 57 11.81 11.02 22.18
CA ARG A 57 12.03 11.24 23.61
C ARG A 57 11.26 10.20 24.40
N THR A 58 11.97 9.39 25.20
CA THR A 58 11.41 8.30 26.01
C THR A 58 11.16 8.68 27.46
N GLY A 59 11.80 9.75 27.95
CA GLY A 59 11.59 10.20 29.31
C GLY A 59 11.82 11.70 29.48
N LEU A 60 11.01 12.31 30.31
CA LEU A 60 11.14 13.70 30.70
C LEU A 60 12.10 13.84 31.90
N PRO A 61 12.80 14.99 32.03
CA PRO A 61 13.60 15.27 33.22
C PRO A 61 12.71 15.43 34.44
N ALA A 62 13.22 15.07 35.62
CA ALA A 62 12.54 15.34 36.88
C ALA A 62 12.58 16.83 37.20
N VAL A 63 11.46 17.36 37.66
CA VAL A 63 11.31 18.77 38.05
C VAL A 63 10.93 18.82 39.53
N TYR A 64 11.57 19.71 40.27
CA TYR A 64 11.42 19.81 41.71
C TYR A 64 11.02 21.21 42.16
N TYR A 65 10.18 21.31 43.17
CA TYR A 65 9.99 22.55 43.94
C TYR A 65 11.12 22.68 44.96
N ARG A 66 11.74 23.85 45.03
CA ARG A 66 12.86 24.11 45.87
C ARG A 66 12.47 25.07 46.99
N MET A 67 12.85 24.79 48.22
CA MET A 67 12.82 25.77 49.31
C MET A 67 14.05 26.68 49.26
N MET A 68 13.99 27.84 49.92
CA MET A 68 15.11 28.74 50.03
C MET A 68 16.33 28.02 50.64
N ASN A 69 17.52 28.27 50.12
CA ASN A 69 18.80 27.69 50.55
C ASN A 69 18.96 26.16 50.34
N GLN A 70 18.06 25.53 49.56
CA GLN A 70 18.27 24.13 49.14
C GLN A 70 18.78 24.05 47.69
N GLY A 71 19.65 23.09 47.41
CA GLY A 71 20.06 22.76 46.07
C GLY A 71 18.96 22.06 45.28
N THR A 72 19.01 22.11 43.97
CA THR A 72 18.17 21.31 43.09
C THR A 72 19.04 20.21 42.45
N PRO A 73 18.62 18.93 42.51
CA PRO A 73 19.37 17.86 41.83
C PRO A 73 19.29 18.00 40.33
N ASP A 74 20.36 17.67 39.65
CA ASP A 74 20.43 17.65 38.19
C ASP A 74 19.57 16.53 37.62
N SER A 75 18.92 16.79 36.53
CA SER A 75 18.14 15.78 35.81
C SER A 75 18.31 15.96 34.31
N LYS A 76 18.10 14.87 33.55
CA LYS A 76 18.20 14.87 32.09
C LYS A 76 17.01 14.14 31.47
N SER A 77 16.67 14.51 30.24
CA SER A 77 15.74 13.74 29.43
C SER A 77 16.47 12.53 28.81
N THR A 78 15.73 11.48 28.55
CA THR A 78 16.20 10.30 27.83
C THR A 78 15.61 10.25 26.44
N THR A 79 16.41 9.84 25.47
CA THR A 79 16.02 9.68 24.08
C THR A 79 16.37 8.27 23.60
N ALA A 80 15.61 7.76 22.64
CA ALA A 80 15.91 6.52 21.94
C ALA A 80 15.79 6.73 20.44
N GLN A 81 16.58 6.01 19.67
CA GLN A 81 16.48 5.97 18.23
C GLN A 81 15.62 4.78 17.82
N ILE A 82 14.65 5.04 16.93
CA ILE A 82 13.81 4.01 16.32
C ILE A 82 14.14 4.01 14.83
N THR A 83 14.33 2.82 14.28
CA THR A 83 14.52 2.60 12.86
C THR A 83 13.29 1.89 12.32
N GLU A 84 12.64 2.49 11.34
CA GLU A 84 11.49 1.93 10.64
C GLU A 84 11.91 1.53 9.24
N ASN A 85 11.65 0.29 8.86
CA ASN A 85 12.01 -0.23 7.55
C ASN A 85 10.91 0.06 6.54
N ALA A 86 11.31 0.40 5.32
CA ALA A 86 10.38 0.55 4.20
C ALA A 86 9.91 -0.82 3.71
N ALA A 87 8.61 -0.95 3.44
CA ALA A 87 8.02 -2.10 2.78
C ALA A 87 7.78 -1.82 1.30
N ILE A 88 7.79 -2.85 0.48
CA ILE A 88 7.52 -2.76 -0.96
C ILE A 88 6.18 -3.43 -1.23
N LEU A 89 5.20 -2.64 -1.64
CA LEU A 89 3.91 -3.16 -2.11
C LEU A 89 4.01 -3.49 -3.59
N THR A 90 3.81 -4.76 -3.94
CA THR A 90 3.88 -5.22 -5.33
C THR A 90 2.67 -6.05 -5.68
N ALA A 91 2.25 -5.94 -6.95
CA ALA A 91 1.24 -6.80 -7.52
C ALA A 91 1.71 -7.29 -8.90
N ARG A 92 1.27 -8.46 -9.31
CA ARG A 92 1.64 -9.06 -10.60
C ARG A 92 0.39 -9.55 -11.31
N SER A 93 0.11 -8.98 -12.48
CA SER A 93 -0.85 -9.50 -13.44
C SER A 93 -0.14 -10.41 -14.45
N GLN A 94 -0.72 -11.52 -14.76
CA GLN A 94 -0.22 -12.44 -15.79
C GLN A 94 -1.38 -12.79 -16.72
N VAL A 95 -1.19 -12.52 -18.00
CA VAL A 95 -2.14 -12.80 -19.08
C VAL A 95 -1.43 -13.57 -20.18
N ASP A 96 -2.10 -14.53 -20.77
CA ASP A 96 -1.57 -15.25 -21.93
C ASP A 96 -1.54 -14.30 -23.15
N CYS A 97 -0.44 -14.33 -23.89
CA CYS A 97 -0.27 -13.48 -25.06
C CYS A 97 -1.28 -13.81 -26.17
N ASP A 98 -1.59 -15.09 -26.36
CA ASP A 98 -2.53 -15.54 -27.37
C ASP A 98 -3.96 -15.12 -27.03
N GLU A 99 -4.33 -15.21 -25.74
CA GLU A 99 -5.61 -14.73 -25.23
C GLU A 99 -5.76 -13.22 -25.38
N ALA A 100 -4.74 -12.46 -25.04
CA ALA A 100 -4.75 -11.00 -25.12
C ALA A 100 -4.79 -10.46 -26.55
N THR A 101 -4.35 -11.23 -27.55
CA THR A 101 -4.35 -10.84 -28.97
C THR A 101 -5.59 -11.26 -29.73
N LEU A 102 -6.47 -12.07 -29.15
CA LEU A 102 -7.68 -12.64 -29.80
C LEU A 102 -8.53 -11.56 -30.39
N ASN A 103 -8.64 -10.42 -30.27
CA ASN A 103 -9.43 -9.39 -30.98
C ASN A 103 -8.59 -8.17 -31.40
N GLY A 104 -7.27 -8.30 -31.40
CA GLY A 104 -6.37 -7.21 -31.82
C GLY A 104 -6.35 -6.02 -30.86
N ASN A 105 -6.91 -6.14 -29.65
CA ASN A 105 -7.08 -5.04 -28.70
C ASN A 105 -6.30 -5.24 -27.39
N LEU A 106 -5.07 -5.71 -27.51
CA LEU A 106 -4.16 -6.00 -26.41
C LEU A 106 -4.04 -4.83 -25.41
N ALA A 107 -3.95 -3.60 -25.89
CA ALA A 107 -3.72 -2.45 -25.04
C ALA A 107 -4.92 -2.18 -24.11
N THR A 108 -6.13 -2.20 -24.62
CA THR A 108 -7.35 -1.97 -23.84
C THR A 108 -7.59 -3.08 -22.83
N TYR A 109 -7.32 -4.33 -23.21
CA TYR A 109 -7.45 -5.48 -22.34
C TYR A 109 -6.48 -5.37 -21.14
N ARG A 110 -5.21 -5.05 -21.39
CA ARG A 110 -4.21 -4.84 -20.32
C ARG A 110 -4.52 -3.65 -19.45
N LEU A 111 -5.06 -2.57 -20.03
CA LEU A 111 -5.43 -1.38 -19.26
C LEU A 111 -6.56 -1.68 -18.28
N SER A 112 -7.61 -2.36 -18.72
CA SER A 112 -8.74 -2.73 -17.84
C SER A 112 -8.32 -3.63 -16.67
N GLU A 113 -7.33 -4.50 -16.88
CA GLU A 113 -6.79 -5.33 -15.81
C GLU A 113 -5.90 -4.50 -14.86
N ALA A 114 -5.10 -3.59 -15.41
CA ALA A 114 -4.22 -2.74 -14.61
C ALA A 114 -5.00 -1.81 -13.67
N GLU A 115 -6.15 -1.28 -14.10
CA GLU A 115 -7.03 -0.45 -13.28
C GLU A 115 -7.48 -1.19 -12.00
N ALA A 116 -7.90 -2.45 -12.13
CA ALA A 116 -8.29 -3.27 -10.98
C ALA A 116 -7.12 -3.51 -9.99
N PHE A 117 -5.90 -3.69 -10.50
CA PHE A 117 -4.71 -3.84 -9.65
C PHE A 117 -4.34 -2.55 -8.92
N VAL A 118 -4.44 -1.41 -9.58
CA VAL A 118 -4.19 -0.09 -8.95
C VAL A 118 -5.18 0.16 -7.82
N GLU A 119 -6.46 -0.13 -8.05
CA GLU A 119 -7.50 0.00 -7.04
C GLU A 119 -7.22 -0.90 -5.83
N ALA A 120 -6.90 -2.17 -6.06
CA ALA A 120 -6.55 -3.10 -5.00
C ALA A 120 -5.33 -2.66 -4.19
N MET A 121 -4.31 -2.08 -4.84
CA MET A 121 -3.13 -1.53 -4.17
C MET A 121 -3.48 -0.30 -3.33
N SER A 122 -4.35 0.59 -3.82
CA SER A 122 -4.85 1.76 -3.11
C SER A 122 -5.59 1.35 -1.82
N GLN A 123 -6.52 0.41 -1.92
CA GLN A 123 -7.26 -0.11 -0.78
C GLN A 123 -6.34 -0.80 0.24
N LYS A 124 -5.38 -1.61 -0.22
CA LYS A 124 -4.42 -2.27 0.66
C LYS A 124 -3.53 -1.26 1.39
N MET A 125 -3.07 -0.22 0.70
CA MET A 125 -2.26 0.83 1.31
C MET A 125 -3.05 1.62 2.35
N ALA A 126 -4.29 2.01 2.05
CA ALA A 126 -5.16 2.68 3.01
C ALA A 126 -5.45 1.80 4.24
N GLY A 127 -5.73 0.52 4.03
CA GLY A 127 -5.92 -0.45 5.12
C GLY A 127 -4.68 -0.59 6.00
N THR A 128 -3.49 -0.63 5.41
CA THR A 128 -2.23 -0.72 6.15
C THR A 128 -1.97 0.53 6.99
N LEU A 129 -2.34 1.72 6.53
CA LEU A 129 -2.21 2.95 7.30
C LEU A 129 -3.05 2.94 8.58
N PHE A 130 -4.23 2.33 8.57
CA PHE A 130 -5.12 2.29 9.74
C PHE A 130 -4.89 1.09 10.65
N TYR A 131 -4.56 -0.06 10.09
CA TYR A 131 -4.54 -1.33 10.82
C TYR A 131 -3.18 -2.02 10.79
N GLY A 132 -2.24 -1.52 10.00
CA GLY A 132 -0.89 -2.08 9.91
C GLY A 132 -0.09 -1.88 11.19
N SER A 133 0.82 -2.81 11.46
CA SER A 133 1.84 -2.67 12.50
C SER A 133 3.20 -3.05 11.94
N ALA A 134 4.28 -2.55 12.57
CA ALA A 134 5.65 -2.89 12.15
C ALA A 134 5.95 -4.40 12.26
N ALA A 135 5.23 -5.12 13.13
CA ALA A 135 5.37 -6.57 13.31
C ALA A 135 4.54 -7.38 12.31
N ASN A 136 3.48 -6.82 11.78
CA ASN A 136 2.57 -7.45 10.83
C ASN A 136 2.03 -6.41 9.84
N PRO A 137 2.75 -6.11 8.78
CA PRO A 137 2.34 -5.18 7.73
C PRO A 137 1.29 -5.83 6.80
N GLU A 138 0.14 -6.17 7.33
CA GLU A 138 -0.96 -6.74 6.53
C GLU A 138 -1.70 -5.70 5.71
#